data_234dee598d5671c99ba912bf39cf3610
#
_entry.id   234dee598d5671c99ba912bf39cf3610
#
_cell.length_a   1.000
_cell.length_b   1.000
_cell.length_c   1.000
_cell.angle_alpha   90.00
_cell.angle_beta   90.00
_cell.angle_gamma   90.00
#
_symmetry.space_group_name_H-M   'P 1'
#
loop_
_entity.id
_entity.type
_entity.pdbx_description
1 polymer ?
#
loop_
_entity_poly.entity_id
_entity_poly.type
_entity_poly.pdbx_seq_one_letter_code
_entity_poly.pdbx_strand_id
1 'polypeptide(L)'
;TCDDGTGTSFLSMTDNGDGTGTLSGTPVNEDVGSHSITVTATDGAGAAATETFTLVVADTNDAPTITSTHLTTVDEDSLYSYTITATDPDGNEQAVYTYDSTTNPSWLSFTDNGDGTATLTGTPDNSQVGTHTVSFSVSDGTATDSASFDITVANTQDASTGSISITGTAYEGTTLTVDTSSVADDDGVGTFTYQWSDASGDISGATSSTYDIPACNPTTVCSVLGTVYSVTAVHTDAYGEVESLSLTAGPTSAVVINPTGDLDSDGISNDVDTDIDGDGYTNAADAFDYDGT
;
A
#
# COMPACT_ATOMS: atom_id res chain seq x y z
N THR A 1 20.52 -57.27 -34.03
CA THR A 1 20.37 -56.55 -32.76
C THR A 1 21.15 -55.25 -32.79
N CYS A 2 20.75 -54.29 -32.03
CA CYS A 2 21.48 -53.03 -31.83
C CYS A 2 21.76 -52.82 -30.34
N ASP A 3 22.93 -52.33 -30.02
CA ASP A 3 23.36 -51.94 -28.66
C ASP A 3 24.01 -50.55 -28.73
N ASP A 4 23.60 -49.64 -27.93
CA ASP A 4 24.15 -48.27 -27.82
C ASP A 4 25.16 -48.15 -26.67
N GLY A 5 25.41 -49.24 -25.96
CA GLY A 5 26.37 -49.28 -24.84
C GLY A 5 25.89 -48.60 -23.57
N THR A 6 24.69 -48.00 -23.52
CA THR A 6 24.16 -47.22 -22.39
C THR A 6 23.00 -47.88 -21.69
N GLY A 7 22.35 -48.90 -22.34
CA GLY A 7 21.22 -49.66 -21.79
C GLY A 7 19.88 -48.91 -21.79
N THR A 8 19.80 -47.70 -22.30
CA THR A 8 18.59 -46.90 -22.52
C THR A 8 18.59 -46.43 -23.95
N SER A 9 18.15 -47.33 -24.86
CA SER A 9 18.25 -47.05 -26.30
C SER A 9 17.03 -46.33 -26.80
N PHE A 10 17.18 -45.08 -27.26
CA PHE A 10 16.21 -44.41 -28.12
C PHE A 10 16.13 -45.01 -29.50
N LEU A 11 17.03 -46.01 -29.82
CA LEU A 11 17.13 -46.71 -31.08
C LEU A 11 16.46 -48.07 -31.02
N SER A 12 15.80 -48.44 -32.09
CA SER A 12 15.21 -49.76 -32.34
C SER A 12 15.69 -50.30 -33.67
N MET A 13 15.91 -51.63 -33.73
CA MET A 13 16.31 -52.35 -34.94
C MET A 13 15.18 -53.24 -35.39
N THR A 14 14.74 -53.10 -36.65
CA THR A 14 13.72 -53.92 -37.29
C THR A 14 14.41 -54.72 -38.38
N ASP A 15 14.26 -56.05 -38.35
CA ASP A 15 14.63 -56.92 -39.48
C ASP A 15 13.50 -56.91 -40.51
N ASN A 16 13.78 -56.50 -41.75
CA ASN A 16 12.82 -56.39 -42.81
C ASN A 16 12.50 -57.74 -43.50
N GLY A 17 13.25 -58.81 -43.15
CA GLY A 17 13.01 -60.15 -43.68
C GLY A 17 13.54 -60.41 -45.14
N ASP A 18 14.20 -59.44 -45.75
CA ASP A 18 14.77 -59.45 -47.10
C ASP A 18 16.31 -59.39 -47.14
N GLY A 19 16.92 -59.55 -45.94
CA GLY A 19 18.37 -59.41 -45.75
C GLY A 19 18.80 -57.99 -45.41
N THR A 20 17.85 -57.09 -45.21
CA THR A 20 18.10 -55.72 -44.72
C THR A 20 17.51 -55.51 -43.33
N GLY A 21 18.05 -54.53 -42.61
CA GLY A 21 17.47 -54.06 -41.33
C GLY A 21 17.36 -52.55 -41.30
N THR A 22 16.37 -52.06 -40.58
CA THR A 22 16.14 -50.62 -40.39
C THR A 22 16.45 -50.26 -38.92
N LEU A 23 17.37 -49.33 -38.72
CA LEU A 23 17.59 -48.67 -37.43
C LEU A 23 16.81 -47.37 -37.36
N SER A 24 16.01 -47.20 -36.36
CA SER A 24 15.16 -45.99 -36.17
C SER A 24 15.07 -45.62 -34.70
N GLY A 25 14.81 -44.33 -34.44
CA GLY A 25 14.58 -43.81 -33.10
C GLY A 25 14.31 -42.32 -33.10
N THR A 26 13.85 -41.83 -31.95
CA THR A 26 13.63 -40.41 -31.71
C THR A 26 14.35 -40.05 -30.40
N PRO A 27 15.50 -39.36 -30.48
CA PRO A 27 16.24 -38.96 -29.32
C PRO A 27 15.50 -37.83 -28.54
N VAL A 28 15.74 -37.74 -27.25
CA VAL A 28 15.31 -36.68 -26.33
C VAL A 28 16.54 -35.97 -25.75
N ASN A 29 16.36 -34.92 -24.94
CA ASN A 29 17.47 -34.13 -24.41
C ASN A 29 18.50 -34.97 -23.65
N GLU A 30 18.08 -36.02 -22.94
CA GLU A 30 19.00 -36.90 -22.22
C GLU A 30 19.90 -37.72 -23.18
N ASP A 31 19.52 -37.79 -24.48
CA ASP A 31 20.30 -38.49 -25.48
C ASP A 31 21.29 -37.59 -26.24
N VAL A 32 21.35 -36.30 -25.91
CA VAL A 32 22.31 -35.36 -26.51
C VAL A 32 23.76 -35.84 -26.27
N GLY A 33 24.53 -35.92 -27.34
CA GLY A 33 25.91 -36.32 -27.24
C GLY A 33 26.36 -37.36 -28.26
N SER A 34 27.47 -38.07 -27.97
CA SER A 34 28.04 -39.08 -28.86
C SER A 34 27.80 -40.48 -28.32
N HIS A 35 27.13 -41.29 -29.12
CA HIS A 35 26.78 -42.66 -28.80
C HIS A 35 27.54 -43.63 -29.72
N SER A 36 28.14 -44.66 -29.12
CA SER A 36 28.81 -45.73 -29.88
C SER A 36 27.80 -46.85 -30.19
N ILE A 37 27.30 -46.91 -31.41
CA ILE A 37 26.29 -47.84 -31.83
C ILE A 37 26.92 -49.07 -32.44
N THR A 38 26.57 -50.27 -31.93
CA THR A 38 27.01 -51.55 -32.46
C THR A 38 25.79 -52.29 -33.06
N VAL A 39 25.85 -52.56 -34.35
CA VAL A 39 24.84 -53.36 -35.05
C VAL A 39 25.40 -54.76 -35.33
N THR A 40 24.62 -55.77 -34.98
CA THR A 40 24.98 -57.16 -35.18
C THR A 40 23.97 -57.86 -36.13
N ALA A 41 24.47 -58.40 -37.22
CA ALA A 41 23.73 -59.27 -38.10
C ALA A 41 24.16 -60.73 -37.85
N THR A 42 23.15 -61.62 -37.68
CA THR A 42 23.42 -63.06 -37.42
C THR A 42 22.68 -63.89 -38.46
N ASP A 43 23.40 -64.84 -39.07
CA ASP A 43 22.81 -65.76 -40.03
C ASP A 43 22.00 -66.90 -39.37
N GLY A 44 21.30 -67.71 -40.15
CA GLY A 44 20.48 -68.84 -39.66
C GLY A 44 21.36 -69.99 -39.05
N ALA A 45 22.69 -69.98 -39.22
CA ALA A 45 23.65 -70.93 -38.64
C ALA A 45 24.30 -70.39 -37.37
N GLY A 46 24.01 -69.13 -36.97
CA GLY A 46 24.50 -68.48 -35.77
C GLY A 46 25.85 -67.74 -35.97
N ALA A 47 26.36 -67.61 -37.21
CA ALA A 47 27.55 -66.77 -37.48
C ALA A 47 27.11 -65.28 -37.49
N ALA A 48 27.85 -64.45 -36.79
CA ALA A 48 27.56 -63.02 -36.60
C ALA A 48 28.63 -62.12 -37.20
N ALA A 49 28.23 -61.00 -37.77
CA ALA A 49 29.04 -59.89 -38.17
C ALA A 49 28.58 -58.62 -37.41
N THR A 50 29.51 -57.83 -36.97
CA THR A 50 29.27 -56.61 -36.23
C THR A 50 29.87 -55.40 -36.93
N GLU A 51 29.16 -54.29 -36.87
CA GLU A 51 29.66 -52.97 -37.24
C GLU A 51 29.41 -51.98 -36.11
N THR A 52 30.42 -51.16 -35.80
CA THR A 52 30.32 -50.12 -34.78
C THR A 52 30.60 -48.77 -35.42
N PHE A 53 29.71 -47.82 -35.15
CA PHE A 53 29.82 -46.43 -35.62
C PHE A 53 29.42 -45.47 -34.52
N THR A 54 29.81 -44.19 -34.65
CA THR A 54 29.40 -43.13 -33.74
C THR A 54 28.20 -42.39 -34.30
N LEU A 55 27.12 -42.33 -33.54
CA LEU A 55 25.98 -41.48 -33.81
C LEU A 55 26.09 -40.25 -32.89
N VAL A 56 26.03 -39.06 -33.47
CA VAL A 56 25.97 -37.79 -32.72
C VAL A 56 24.56 -37.27 -32.72
N VAL A 57 23.99 -37.15 -31.55
CA VAL A 57 22.72 -36.42 -31.33
C VAL A 57 23.09 -34.98 -31.03
N ALA A 58 22.75 -34.10 -31.95
CA ALA A 58 22.98 -32.65 -31.76
C ALA A 58 21.94 -32.08 -30.83
N ASP A 59 22.36 -31.19 -30.00
CA ASP A 59 21.49 -30.40 -29.14
C ASP A 59 20.64 -29.42 -29.97
N THR A 60 19.39 -29.21 -29.55
CA THR A 60 18.49 -28.19 -30.08
C THR A 60 17.97 -27.41 -28.91
N ASN A 61 18.26 -26.12 -28.88
CA ASN A 61 17.89 -25.27 -27.78
C ASN A 61 16.39 -25.33 -27.46
N ASP A 62 16.08 -25.71 -26.24
CA ASP A 62 14.77 -25.57 -25.63
C ASP A 62 14.67 -24.20 -24.90
N ALA A 63 13.50 -23.73 -24.63
CA ALA A 63 13.30 -22.46 -23.92
C ALA A 63 13.25 -22.70 -22.40
N PRO A 64 13.79 -21.79 -21.59
CA PRO A 64 13.58 -21.83 -20.15
C PRO A 64 12.08 -21.70 -19.84
N THR A 65 11.66 -22.22 -18.69
CA THR A 65 10.28 -22.13 -18.19
C THR A 65 10.28 -21.63 -16.76
N ILE A 66 9.58 -20.52 -16.49
CA ILE A 66 9.40 -19.99 -15.15
C ILE A 66 8.51 -20.95 -14.34
N THR A 67 9.01 -21.41 -13.19
CA THR A 67 8.37 -22.46 -12.35
C THR A 67 7.89 -21.95 -11.01
N SER A 68 8.37 -20.78 -10.54
CA SER A 68 7.97 -20.20 -9.27
C SER A 68 6.51 -19.73 -9.28
N THR A 69 5.80 -19.94 -8.18
CA THR A 69 4.45 -19.42 -7.99
C THR A 69 4.51 -17.96 -7.53
N HIS A 70 3.79 -17.08 -8.23
CA HIS A 70 3.78 -15.66 -7.94
C HIS A 70 3.22 -15.36 -6.54
N LEU A 71 3.90 -14.48 -5.79
CA LEU A 71 3.38 -13.87 -4.58
C LEU A 71 2.60 -12.61 -4.98
N THR A 72 1.29 -12.60 -4.77
CA THR A 72 0.37 -11.61 -5.36
C THR A 72 -0.21 -10.63 -4.36
N THR A 73 0.19 -10.72 -3.09
CA THR A 73 -0.29 -9.82 -2.04
C THR A 73 0.83 -9.46 -1.08
N VAL A 74 0.78 -8.25 -0.55
CA VAL A 74 1.62 -7.74 0.54
C VAL A 74 0.86 -6.64 1.24
N ASP A 75 1.02 -6.50 2.55
CA ASP A 75 0.57 -5.33 3.28
C ASP A 75 1.61 -4.21 3.09
N GLU A 76 1.16 -2.94 3.03
CA GLU A 76 2.12 -1.85 3.10
C GLU A 76 2.96 -1.93 4.38
N ASP A 77 4.09 -1.24 4.40
CA ASP A 77 5.11 -1.28 5.46
C ASP A 77 5.69 -2.68 5.76
N SER A 78 5.23 -3.71 5.02
CA SER A 78 5.72 -5.08 5.14
C SER A 78 6.68 -5.44 4.02
N LEU A 79 7.67 -6.28 4.34
CA LEU A 79 8.62 -6.74 3.36
C LEU A 79 7.97 -7.72 2.36
N TYR A 80 7.90 -7.32 1.10
CA TYR A 80 7.67 -8.22 -0.02
C TYR A 80 8.99 -8.89 -0.41
N SER A 81 9.00 -10.21 -0.55
CA SER A 81 10.16 -10.97 -1.04
C SER A 81 9.69 -12.18 -1.82
N TYR A 82 10.02 -12.21 -3.10
CA TYR A 82 9.66 -13.27 -4.03
C TYR A 82 10.90 -13.77 -4.76
N THR A 83 11.19 -15.08 -4.62
CA THR A 83 12.26 -15.73 -5.37
C THR A 83 11.70 -16.31 -6.66
N ILE A 84 12.27 -15.89 -7.77
CA ILE A 84 11.94 -16.35 -9.12
C ILE A 84 12.84 -17.53 -9.44
N THR A 85 12.22 -18.62 -9.89
CA THR A 85 12.93 -19.81 -10.37
C THR A 85 12.46 -20.21 -11.75
N ALA A 86 13.35 -20.71 -12.56
CA ALA A 86 13.05 -21.30 -13.85
C ALA A 86 13.74 -22.66 -13.99
N THR A 87 13.28 -23.45 -14.91
CA THR A 87 13.93 -24.68 -15.36
C THR A 87 14.17 -24.62 -16.86
N ASP A 88 15.28 -25.20 -17.30
CA ASP A 88 15.63 -25.31 -18.69
C ASP A 88 16.04 -26.76 -18.95
N PRO A 89 15.47 -27.45 -19.96
CA PRO A 89 15.87 -28.80 -20.31
C PRO A 89 17.36 -28.93 -20.70
N ASP A 90 17.93 -27.86 -21.26
CA ASP A 90 19.34 -27.83 -21.68
C ASP A 90 20.29 -27.43 -20.54
N GLY A 91 19.72 -27.05 -19.39
CA GLY A 91 20.44 -26.63 -18.18
C GLY A 91 20.30 -25.13 -17.87
N ASN A 92 20.20 -24.81 -16.60
CA ASN A 92 19.97 -23.42 -16.13
C ASN A 92 21.25 -22.57 -15.98
N GLU A 93 22.41 -23.08 -16.34
CA GLU A 93 23.70 -22.44 -16.09
C GLU A 93 23.87 -21.09 -16.81
N GLN A 94 23.02 -20.82 -17.81
CA GLN A 94 23.05 -19.60 -18.64
C GLN A 94 21.81 -18.71 -18.41
N ALA A 95 20.91 -19.07 -17.49
CA ALA A 95 19.69 -18.30 -17.27
C ALA A 95 20.02 -16.87 -16.83
N VAL A 96 19.58 -15.91 -17.61
CA VAL A 96 19.69 -14.47 -17.33
C VAL A 96 18.31 -13.91 -17.10
N TYR A 97 18.08 -13.35 -15.92
CA TYR A 97 16.82 -12.72 -15.57
C TYR A 97 16.86 -11.23 -15.89
N THR A 98 15.78 -10.71 -16.43
CA THR A 98 15.66 -9.29 -16.76
C THR A 98 14.37 -8.70 -16.18
N TYR A 99 14.47 -7.44 -15.77
CA TYR A 99 13.41 -6.67 -15.15
C TYR A 99 13.46 -5.23 -15.67
N ASP A 100 12.38 -4.74 -16.22
CA ASP A 100 12.30 -3.36 -16.70
C ASP A 100 11.79 -2.45 -15.57
N SER A 101 12.70 -1.73 -14.93
CA SER A 101 12.38 -0.78 -13.86
C SER A 101 11.61 0.48 -14.34
N THR A 102 11.42 0.67 -15.65
CA THR A 102 10.67 1.80 -16.17
C THR A 102 9.17 1.53 -16.27
N THR A 103 8.79 0.25 -16.33
CA THR A 103 7.40 -0.20 -16.46
C THR A 103 6.87 -0.89 -15.20
N ASN A 104 7.76 -1.35 -14.33
CA ASN A 104 7.44 -2.03 -13.08
C ASN A 104 7.43 -1.05 -11.89
N PRO A 105 6.77 -1.41 -10.77
CA PRO A 105 6.69 -0.56 -9.58
C PRO A 105 8.05 -0.14 -9.05
N SER A 106 8.22 1.16 -8.78
CA SER A 106 9.50 1.74 -8.33
C SER A 106 9.91 1.34 -6.90
N TRP A 107 8.98 0.85 -6.10
CA TRP A 107 9.24 0.36 -4.74
C TRP A 107 9.88 -1.04 -4.74
N LEU A 108 9.89 -1.75 -5.89
CA LEU A 108 10.50 -3.05 -6.04
C LEU A 108 11.95 -2.94 -6.52
N SER A 109 12.82 -3.74 -5.92
CA SER A 109 14.19 -4.00 -6.35
C SER A 109 14.29 -5.40 -6.92
N PHE A 110 15.00 -5.53 -8.02
CA PHE A 110 15.26 -6.80 -8.69
C PHE A 110 16.74 -7.14 -8.62
N THR A 111 17.05 -8.39 -8.30
CA THR A 111 18.41 -8.91 -8.26
C THR A 111 18.45 -10.27 -8.95
N ASP A 112 19.28 -10.39 -10.00
CA ASP A 112 19.70 -11.68 -10.54
C ASP A 112 20.77 -12.24 -9.59
N ASN A 113 20.51 -13.41 -8.99
CA ASN A 113 21.40 -14.00 -7.99
C ASN A 113 22.62 -14.70 -8.62
N GLY A 114 22.62 -14.92 -9.95
CA GLY A 114 23.70 -15.56 -10.68
C GLY A 114 23.82 -17.08 -10.45
N ASP A 115 22.82 -17.69 -9.80
CA ASP A 115 22.75 -19.13 -9.50
C ASP A 115 21.55 -19.80 -10.19
N GLY A 116 21.00 -19.18 -11.24
CA GLY A 116 19.80 -19.61 -11.92
C GLY A 116 18.51 -19.19 -11.21
N THR A 117 18.59 -18.27 -10.26
CA THR A 117 17.45 -17.65 -9.59
C THR A 117 17.53 -16.13 -9.61
N ALA A 118 16.41 -15.44 -9.40
CA ALA A 118 16.37 -14.02 -9.16
C ALA A 118 15.48 -13.70 -7.96
N THR A 119 15.69 -12.52 -7.36
CA THR A 119 14.89 -12.06 -6.22
C THR A 119 14.25 -10.72 -6.54
N LEU A 120 12.94 -10.62 -6.30
CA LEU A 120 12.18 -9.39 -6.32
C LEU A 120 11.79 -9.03 -4.89
N THR A 121 12.20 -7.85 -4.40
CA THR A 121 12.03 -7.46 -3.00
C THR A 121 11.74 -5.97 -2.89
N GLY A 122 10.99 -5.57 -1.87
CA GLY A 122 10.71 -4.17 -1.56
C GLY A 122 9.75 -4.04 -0.38
N THR A 123 9.58 -2.82 0.10
CA THR A 123 8.61 -2.48 1.14
C THR A 123 7.77 -1.33 0.59
N PRO A 124 6.52 -1.59 0.20
CA PRO A 124 5.63 -0.52 -0.24
C PRO A 124 5.20 0.34 0.95
N ASP A 125 4.92 1.62 0.72
CA ASP A 125 4.33 2.54 1.68
C ASP A 125 2.87 2.88 1.28
N ASN A 126 2.18 3.74 2.05
CA ASN A 126 0.80 4.13 1.79
C ASN A 126 0.54 4.63 0.37
N SER A 127 1.53 5.27 -0.27
CA SER A 127 1.39 5.76 -1.64
C SER A 127 1.31 4.64 -2.68
N GLN A 128 1.64 3.43 -2.30
CA GLN A 128 1.57 2.23 -3.13
C GLN A 128 0.38 1.32 -2.83
N VAL A 129 -0.51 1.69 -1.93
CA VAL A 129 -1.76 0.92 -1.70
C VAL A 129 -2.56 0.79 -3.00
N GLY A 130 -2.92 -0.45 -3.34
CA GLY A 130 -3.62 -0.77 -4.58
C GLY A 130 -2.96 -1.87 -5.38
N THR A 131 -3.28 -1.94 -6.68
CA THR A 131 -2.82 -3.01 -7.57
C THR A 131 -1.71 -2.51 -8.49
N HIS A 132 -0.62 -3.28 -8.55
CA HIS A 132 0.57 -3.00 -9.34
C HIS A 132 0.90 -4.19 -10.23
N THR A 133 0.96 -3.98 -11.54
CA THR A 133 1.39 -5.01 -12.47
C THR A 133 2.92 -5.11 -12.48
N VAL A 134 3.43 -6.33 -12.39
CA VAL A 134 4.85 -6.66 -12.43
C VAL A 134 5.10 -7.57 -13.62
N SER A 135 6.20 -7.35 -14.32
CA SER A 135 6.65 -8.22 -15.41
C SER A 135 8.16 -8.43 -15.36
N PHE A 136 8.59 -9.64 -15.71
CA PHE A 136 10.00 -10.01 -15.83
C PHE A 136 10.14 -11.12 -16.85
N SER A 137 11.37 -11.39 -17.27
CA SER A 137 11.67 -12.48 -18.19
C SER A 137 12.95 -13.21 -17.79
N VAL A 138 13.07 -14.44 -18.26
CA VAL A 138 14.27 -15.28 -18.17
C VAL A 138 14.68 -15.71 -19.57
N SER A 139 15.97 -15.69 -19.87
CA SER A 139 16.52 -16.11 -21.16
C SER A 139 17.76 -16.97 -20.95
N ASP A 140 17.93 -17.98 -21.80
CA ASP A 140 19.15 -18.78 -21.97
C ASP A 140 20.17 -18.15 -22.95
N GLY A 141 19.85 -16.97 -23.51
CA GLY A 141 20.62 -16.28 -24.54
C GLY A 141 20.13 -16.55 -25.97
N THR A 142 19.22 -17.51 -26.17
CA THR A 142 18.64 -17.91 -27.47
C THR A 142 17.13 -17.76 -27.47
N ALA A 143 16.47 -18.25 -26.40
CA ALA A 143 15.05 -18.22 -26.20
C ALA A 143 14.70 -17.46 -24.91
N THR A 144 13.44 -17.13 -24.70
CA THR A 144 12.98 -16.34 -23.55
C THR A 144 11.60 -16.81 -23.11
N ASP A 145 11.39 -16.92 -21.81
CA ASP A 145 10.09 -17.00 -21.17
C ASP A 145 9.81 -15.72 -20.35
N SER A 146 8.53 -15.35 -20.23
CA SER A 146 8.12 -14.11 -19.58
C SER A 146 6.91 -14.32 -18.69
N ALA A 147 6.88 -13.67 -17.55
CA ALA A 147 5.74 -13.65 -16.66
C ALA A 147 5.26 -12.21 -16.42
N SER A 148 3.95 -12.08 -16.28
CA SER A 148 3.31 -10.84 -15.83
C SER A 148 2.17 -11.19 -14.87
N PHE A 149 2.11 -10.50 -13.74
CA PHE A 149 1.10 -10.71 -12.71
C PHE A 149 0.89 -9.41 -11.91
N ASP A 150 -0.21 -9.38 -11.17
CA ASP A 150 -0.53 -8.24 -10.31
C ASP A 150 -0.16 -8.54 -8.86
N ILE A 151 0.42 -7.54 -8.18
CA ILE A 151 0.59 -7.51 -6.73
C ILE A 151 -0.43 -6.52 -6.18
N THR A 152 -1.24 -6.96 -5.22
CA THR A 152 -2.12 -6.09 -4.45
C THR A 152 -1.41 -5.70 -3.16
N VAL A 153 -1.16 -4.41 -2.99
CA VAL A 153 -0.71 -3.82 -1.73
C VAL A 153 -1.96 -3.46 -0.93
N ALA A 154 -2.12 -4.13 0.21
CA ALA A 154 -3.23 -3.88 1.11
C ALA A 154 -2.89 -2.75 2.09
N ASN A 155 -3.89 -1.92 2.41
CA ASN A 155 -3.75 -0.88 3.44
C ASN A 155 -3.60 -1.51 4.82
N THR A 156 -2.75 -0.94 5.64
CA THR A 156 -2.60 -1.22 7.07
C THR A 156 -2.91 0.05 7.83
N GLN A 157 -3.79 -0.02 8.83
CA GLN A 157 -4.19 1.15 9.60
C GLN A 157 -3.00 1.81 10.29
N ASP A 158 -2.70 3.04 9.91
CA ASP A 158 -1.75 3.92 10.59
C ASP A 158 -2.45 4.79 11.65
N ALA A 159 -1.72 5.26 12.63
CA ALA A 159 -2.30 6.07 13.68
C ALA A 159 -2.13 7.57 13.38
N SER A 160 -3.23 8.33 13.43
CA SER A 160 -3.18 9.78 13.32
C SER A 160 -2.24 10.41 14.34
N THR A 161 -1.59 11.49 13.95
CA THR A 161 -0.69 12.28 14.79
C THR A 161 -1.12 13.75 14.83
N GLY A 162 -0.52 14.52 15.74
CA GLY A 162 -0.80 15.95 15.88
C GLY A 162 -1.88 16.27 16.92
N SER A 163 -2.52 17.42 16.77
CA SER A 163 -3.52 17.93 17.72
C SER A 163 -4.45 18.92 17.03
N ILE A 164 -5.60 19.20 17.65
CA ILE A 164 -6.48 20.29 17.25
C ILE A 164 -6.27 21.50 18.18
N SER A 165 -6.65 22.69 17.70
CA SER A 165 -6.69 23.88 18.52
C SER A 165 -7.97 24.67 18.29
N ILE A 166 -8.33 25.54 19.26
CA ILE A 166 -9.44 26.49 19.09
C ILE A 166 -8.86 27.83 18.70
N THR A 167 -9.36 28.41 17.64
CA THR A 167 -9.04 29.75 17.16
C THR A 167 -10.27 30.66 17.30
N GLY A 168 -10.02 31.96 17.34
CA GLY A 168 -11.04 32.96 17.63
C GLY A 168 -10.87 33.55 19.03
N THR A 169 -11.55 34.65 19.29
CA THR A 169 -11.53 35.31 20.62
C THR A 169 -12.78 34.94 21.38
N ALA A 170 -12.62 34.58 22.66
CA ALA A 170 -13.75 34.22 23.50
C ALA A 170 -14.50 35.47 23.97
N TYR A 171 -15.15 36.14 23.05
CA TYR A 171 -16.09 37.22 23.31
C TYR A 171 -17.53 36.74 23.12
N GLU A 172 -18.48 37.31 23.83
CA GLU A 172 -19.87 37.10 23.55
C GLU A 172 -20.20 37.54 22.09
N GLY A 173 -21.09 36.82 21.43
CA GLY A 173 -21.50 37.10 20.04
C GLY A 173 -20.42 36.78 18.98
N THR A 174 -19.30 36.21 19.34
CA THR A 174 -18.25 35.81 18.36
C THR A 174 -18.23 34.32 18.08
N THR A 175 -17.56 33.94 17.00
CA THR A 175 -17.42 32.56 16.57
C THR A 175 -16.05 32.00 16.95
N LEU A 176 -16.04 30.84 17.58
CA LEU A 176 -14.87 29.99 17.75
C LEU A 176 -14.76 29.01 16.61
N THR A 177 -13.55 28.67 16.18
CA THR A 177 -13.29 27.74 15.07
C THR A 177 -12.26 26.70 15.51
N VAL A 178 -12.50 25.44 15.15
CA VAL A 178 -11.52 24.37 15.34
C VAL A 178 -10.51 24.42 14.21
N ASP A 179 -9.24 24.47 14.56
CA ASP A 179 -8.11 24.31 13.63
C ASP A 179 -7.60 22.88 13.71
N THR A 180 -7.67 22.16 12.60
CA THR A 180 -7.23 20.78 12.43
C THR A 180 -5.95 20.67 11.60
N SER A 181 -5.32 21.79 11.22
CA SER A 181 -4.24 21.85 10.24
C SER A 181 -2.96 21.13 10.68
N SER A 182 -2.81 20.84 11.97
CA SER A 182 -1.65 20.09 12.50
C SER A 182 -1.90 18.58 12.62
N VAL A 183 -3.11 18.11 12.30
CA VAL A 183 -3.40 16.66 12.26
C VAL A 183 -2.82 16.09 10.98
N ALA A 184 -2.05 15.00 11.12
CA ALA A 184 -1.48 14.24 10.02
C ALA A 184 -1.80 12.76 10.21
N ASP A 185 -1.95 12.08 9.11
CA ASP A 185 -2.30 10.67 9.02
C ASP A 185 -1.70 10.11 7.74
N ASP A 186 -0.97 9.02 7.83
CA ASP A 186 -0.33 8.42 6.65
C ASP A 186 -1.36 7.73 5.75
N ASP A 187 -2.49 7.26 6.32
CA ASP A 187 -3.67 6.81 5.59
C ASP A 187 -4.48 7.96 4.96
N GLY A 188 -4.03 9.19 5.18
CA GLY A 188 -4.64 10.42 4.70
C GLY A 188 -5.68 10.98 5.65
N VAL A 189 -5.62 12.30 5.85
CA VAL A 189 -6.58 13.03 6.68
C VAL A 189 -7.93 13.07 5.97
N GLY A 190 -8.90 12.29 6.43
CA GLY A 190 -10.24 12.21 5.88
C GLY A 190 -11.19 13.25 6.51
N THR A 191 -12.11 12.84 7.37
CA THR A 191 -13.17 13.71 7.92
C THR A 191 -13.12 13.81 9.45
N PHE A 192 -13.68 14.91 9.97
CA PHE A 192 -13.81 15.13 11.40
C PHE A 192 -15.27 15.25 11.80
N THR A 193 -15.61 14.71 12.97
CA THR A 193 -16.83 15.04 13.69
C THR A 193 -16.47 15.76 14.99
N TYR A 194 -17.31 16.67 15.42
CA TYR A 194 -17.03 17.57 16.55
C TYR A 194 -18.09 17.47 17.62
N GLN A 195 -17.71 17.75 18.87
CA GLN A 195 -18.63 18.01 19.96
C GLN A 195 -18.04 19.11 20.86
N TRP A 196 -18.73 20.25 20.91
CA TRP A 196 -18.39 21.34 21.84
C TRP A 196 -18.97 21.08 23.22
N SER A 197 -18.26 21.51 24.23
CA SER A 197 -18.64 21.36 25.65
C SER A 197 -18.24 22.59 26.47
N ASP A 198 -18.93 22.76 27.57
CA ASP A 198 -18.62 23.75 28.62
C ASP A 198 -18.46 23.05 29.98
N ALA A 199 -18.40 23.81 31.06
CA ALA A 199 -18.28 23.27 32.42
C ALA A 199 -19.45 22.38 32.86
N SER A 200 -20.60 22.47 32.17
CA SER A 200 -21.79 21.64 32.44
C SER A 200 -21.80 20.33 31.64
N GLY A 201 -20.89 20.19 30.68
CA GLY A 201 -20.78 19.04 29.78
C GLY A 201 -21.03 19.40 28.33
N ASP A 202 -21.43 18.40 27.53
CA ASP A 202 -21.64 18.56 26.10
C ASP A 202 -22.81 19.51 25.76
N ILE A 203 -22.54 20.45 24.88
CA ILE A 203 -23.52 21.38 24.38
C ILE A 203 -24.36 20.70 23.31
N SER A 204 -25.66 20.53 23.59
CA SER A 204 -26.57 19.80 22.69
C SER A 204 -26.61 20.42 21.29
N GLY A 205 -26.33 19.64 20.26
CA GLY A 205 -26.35 20.05 18.86
C GLY A 205 -25.13 20.87 18.39
N ALA A 206 -24.17 21.17 19.26
CA ALA A 206 -22.95 21.88 18.91
C ALA A 206 -21.91 20.90 18.31
N THR A 207 -22.15 20.47 17.07
CA THR A 207 -21.36 19.44 16.37
C THR A 207 -20.68 19.95 15.10
N SER A 208 -20.63 21.25 14.90
CA SER A 208 -19.92 21.88 13.78
C SER A 208 -18.46 22.17 14.10
N SER A 209 -17.64 22.38 13.06
CA SER A 209 -16.25 22.88 13.22
C SER A 209 -16.18 24.28 13.81
N THR A 210 -17.32 24.96 13.92
CA THR A 210 -17.45 26.28 14.52
C THR A 210 -18.49 26.26 15.62
N TYR A 211 -18.33 27.15 16.59
CA TYR A 211 -19.31 27.40 17.65
C TYR A 211 -19.49 28.89 17.83
N ASP A 212 -20.75 29.35 17.67
CA ASP A 212 -21.13 30.74 17.91
C ASP A 212 -21.43 30.94 19.41
N ILE A 213 -20.59 31.71 20.09
CA ILE A 213 -20.85 32.10 21.47
C ILE A 213 -22.12 32.95 21.50
N PRO A 214 -23.13 32.61 22.28
CA PRO A 214 -24.34 33.42 22.35
C PRO A 214 -24.03 34.87 22.72
N ALA A 215 -24.67 35.80 22.03
CA ALA A 215 -24.59 37.20 22.39
C ALA A 215 -25.36 37.47 23.71
N CYS A 216 -24.85 38.38 24.49
CA CYS A 216 -25.57 38.86 25.69
C CYS A 216 -26.81 39.62 25.30
N ASN A 217 -27.82 39.57 26.15
CA ASN A 217 -29.02 40.38 26.01
C ASN A 217 -28.98 41.48 27.14
N PRO A 218 -29.08 42.75 26.80
CA PRO A 218 -29.00 43.84 27.76
C PRO A 218 -30.10 43.79 28.83
N THR A 219 -31.15 43.03 28.62
CA THR A 219 -32.28 42.94 29.56
C THR A 219 -32.29 41.71 30.46
N THR A 220 -31.27 40.86 30.35
CA THR A 220 -31.15 39.62 31.14
C THR A 220 -29.69 39.35 31.51
N VAL A 221 -29.46 38.62 32.62
CA VAL A 221 -28.10 38.19 33.00
C VAL A 221 -27.43 37.44 31.82
N CYS A 222 -26.27 37.90 31.47
CA CYS A 222 -25.49 37.30 30.42
C CYS A 222 -24.89 35.94 30.89
N SER A 223 -25.57 34.86 30.62
CA SER A 223 -25.25 33.51 31.12
C SER A 223 -23.98 32.92 30.55
N VAL A 224 -23.41 33.53 29.50
CA VAL A 224 -22.17 33.02 28.87
C VAL A 224 -20.88 33.64 29.44
N LEU A 225 -20.98 34.75 30.16
CA LEU A 225 -19.79 35.38 30.75
C LEU A 225 -19.12 34.47 31.77
N GLY A 226 -17.78 34.40 31.70
CA GLY A 226 -16.99 33.50 32.53
C GLY A 226 -16.96 32.04 32.03
N THR A 227 -17.83 31.69 31.04
CA THR A 227 -17.83 30.32 30.48
C THR A 227 -16.52 30.04 29.71
N VAL A 228 -16.01 28.84 29.85
CA VAL A 228 -14.90 28.32 29.07
C VAL A 228 -15.39 27.18 28.20
N TYR A 229 -14.94 27.15 26.97
CA TYR A 229 -15.36 26.14 25.98
C TYR A 229 -14.20 25.21 25.65
N SER A 230 -14.54 23.96 25.38
CA SER A 230 -13.66 22.96 24.82
C SER A 230 -14.36 22.23 23.67
N VAL A 231 -13.59 21.57 22.82
CA VAL A 231 -14.10 20.76 21.73
C VAL A 231 -13.37 19.45 21.69
N THR A 232 -14.11 18.37 21.47
CA THR A 232 -13.58 17.07 21.13
C THR A 232 -13.86 16.80 19.66
N ALA A 233 -12.86 16.30 18.93
CA ALA A 233 -13.02 15.84 17.56
C ALA A 233 -12.65 14.38 17.45
N VAL A 234 -13.38 13.65 16.62
CA VAL A 234 -13.04 12.30 16.19
C VAL A 234 -12.65 12.38 14.73
N HIS A 235 -11.50 11.87 14.40
CA HIS A 235 -10.96 11.78 13.06
C HIS A 235 -11.37 10.44 12.43
N THR A 236 -11.69 10.46 11.15
CA THR A 236 -11.86 9.27 10.30
C THR A 236 -10.95 9.46 9.11
N ASP A 237 -10.07 8.50 8.83
CA ASP A 237 -9.07 8.57 7.76
C ASP A 237 -9.70 8.56 6.35
N ALA A 238 -8.86 8.58 5.32
CA ALA A 238 -9.31 8.58 3.94
C ALA A 238 -9.84 7.20 3.48
N TYR A 239 -9.50 6.12 4.17
CA TYR A 239 -10.03 4.77 3.92
C TYR A 239 -11.33 4.49 4.68
N GLY A 240 -11.74 5.39 5.59
CA GLY A 240 -13.01 5.31 6.32
C GLY A 240 -12.93 4.63 7.68
N GLU A 241 -11.71 4.38 8.18
CA GLU A 241 -11.50 3.86 9.52
C GLU A 241 -11.52 4.99 10.55
N VAL A 242 -12.19 4.74 11.67
CA VAL A 242 -12.31 5.72 12.76
C VAL A 242 -11.06 5.64 13.63
N GLU A 243 -10.32 6.73 13.66
CA GLU A 243 -9.17 6.84 14.54
C GLU A 243 -9.53 6.79 16.02
N SER A 244 -8.79 5.98 16.76
CA SER A 244 -8.96 5.88 18.22
C SER A 244 -8.48 7.13 18.96
N LEU A 245 -7.82 8.07 18.27
CA LEU A 245 -7.31 9.31 18.82
C LEU A 245 -8.47 10.30 18.97
N SER A 246 -8.96 10.46 20.21
CA SER A 246 -9.88 11.54 20.56
C SER A 246 -9.06 12.82 20.74
N LEU A 247 -9.18 13.73 19.78
CA LEU A 247 -8.50 15.02 19.82
C LEU A 247 -9.34 15.99 20.66
N THR A 248 -8.73 16.64 21.64
CA THR A 248 -9.40 17.63 22.49
C THR A 248 -8.61 18.93 22.48
N ALA A 249 -9.31 20.05 22.26
CA ALA A 249 -8.75 21.39 22.39
C ALA A 249 -9.52 22.20 23.42
N GLY A 250 -8.83 23.08 24.10
CA GLY A 250 -9.36 23.95 25.15
C GLY A 250 -8.84 23.60 26.54
N PRO A 251 -9.36 24.21 27.57
CA PRO A 251 -10.43 25.22 27.50
C PRO A 251 -9.95 26.53 26.86
N THR A 252 -10.89 27.29 26.30
CA THR A 252 -10.67 28.70 25.91
C THR A 252 -10.31 29.56 27.12
N SER A 253 -9.95 30.82 26.90
CA SER A 253 -10.13 31.85 27.97
C SER A 253 -11.61 31.96 28.32
N ALA A 254 -11.87 32.45 29.53
CA ALA A 254 -13.25 32.77 29.92
C ALA A 254 -13.85 33.82 28.97
N VAL A 255 -15.11 33.64 28.61
CA VAL A 255 -15.84 34.60 27.79
C VAL A 255 -15.94 35.93 28.52
N VAL A 256 -15.61 37.00 27.83
CA VAL A 256 -15.78 38.38 28.28
C VAL A 256 -16.65 39.15 27.30
N ILE A 257 -17.13 40.35 27.73
CA ILE A 257 -17.87 41.25 26.85
C ILE A 257 -17.01 41.61 25.63
N ASN A 258 -17.63 41.65 24.49
CA ASN A 258 -16.99 42.14 23.27
C ASN A 258 -16.76 43.65 23.37
N PRO A 259 -15.50 44.12 23.46
CA PRO A 259 -15.23 45.55 23.69
C PRO A 259 -15.66 46.44 22.54
N THR A 260 -15.83 45.92 21.34
CA THR A 260 -16.27 46.66 20.15
C THR A 260 -17.76 46.46 19.87
N GLY A 261 -18.46 45.69 20.69
CA GLY A 261 -19.90 45.54 20.65
C GLY A 261 -20.61 46.80 21.18
N ASP A 262 -21.91 46.81 21.06
CA ASP A 262 -22.81 47.84 21.61
C ASP A 262 -24.00 47.08 22.24
N LEU A 263 -23.88 46.79 23.54
CA LEU A 263 -24.77 45.84 24.22
C LEU A 263 -26.17 46.38 24.40
N ASP A 264 -26.31 47.68 24.74
CA ASP A 264 -27.62 48.33 24.96
C ASP A 264 -28.15 49.03 23.71
N SER A 265 -27.37 49.06 22.64
CA SER A 265 -27.72 49.64 21.32
C SER A 265 -27.93 51.15 21.37
N ASP A 266 -27.20 51.87 22.21
CA ASP A 266 -27.29 53.33 22.30
C ASP A 266 -26.37 54.04 21.27
N GLY A 267 -25.53 53.28 20.57
CA GLY A 267 -24.58 53.73 19.54
C GLY A 267 -23.19 53.99 20.08
N ILE A 268 -22.88 53.60 21.31
CA ILE A 268 -21.55 53.70 21.96
C ILE A 268 -21.01 52.27 22.09
N SER A 269 -19.78 52.03 21.66
CA SER A 269 -19.16 50.71 21.84
C SER A 269 -18.78 50.45 23.31
N ASN A 270 -18.90 49.19 23.76
CA ASN A 270 -18.70 48.77 25.14
C ASN A 270 -17.31 49.17 25.74
N ASP A 271 -16.27 49.40 24.89
CA ASP A 271 -14.95 49.82 25.33
C ASP A 271 -14.87 51.29 25.78
N VAL A 272 -15.84 52.11 25.38
CA VAL A 272 -15.92 53.55 25.72
C VAL A 272 -17.22 53.90 26.43
N ASP A 273 -18.12 52.94 26.53
CA ASP A 273 -19.38 53.14 27.21
C ASP A 273 -19.23 53.14 28.73
N THR A 274 -19.90 54.03 29.43
CA THR A 274 -19.94 54.14 30.87
C THR A 274 -21.12 53.46 31.54
N ASP A 275 -22.07 52.96 30.75
CA ASP A 275 -23.30 52.29 31.18
C ASP A 275 -23.66 51.22 30.17
N ILE A 276 -22.80 50.15 30.13
CA ILE A 276 -22.80 49.14 29.03
C ILE A 276 -24.10 48.40 28.84
N ASP A 277 -24.92 48.24 29.88
CA ASP A 277 -26.21 47.55 29.80
C ASP A 277 -27.43 48.51 29.79
N GLY A 278 -27.16 49.82 29.90
CA GLY A 278 -28.19 50.84 29.75
C GLY A 278 -29.19 50.94 30.91
N ASP A 279 -28.86 50.40 32.07
CA ASP A 279 -29.76 50.39 33.24
C ASP A 279 -29.82 51.73 34.01
N GLY A 280 -28.98 52.67 33.61
CA GLY A 280 -28.85 54.00 34.20
C GLY A 280 -27.85 54.11 35.35
N TYR A 281 -27.09 53.10 35.62
CA TYR A 281 -25.95 53.10 36.50
C TYR A 281 -24.63 53.02 35.74
N THR A 282 -23.61 53.67 36.21
CA THR A 282 -22.30 53.58 35.54
C THR A 282 -21.58 52.30 35.94
N ASN A 283 -20.83 51.69 35.05
CA ASN A 283 -20.06 50.45 35.26
C ASN A 283 -19.20 50.46 36.52
N ALA A 284 -18.72 51.64 36.98
CA ALA A 284 -17.94 51.78 38.21
C ALA A 284 -18.78 51.77 39.52
N ALA A 285 -20.08 51.93 39.40
CA ALA A 285 -21.03 51.99 40.52
C ALA A 285 -21.96 50.77 40.60
N ASP A 286 -22.01 49.99 39.54
CA ASP A 286 -22.81 48.78 39.45
C ASP A 286 -21.97 47.56 39.93
N ALA A 287 -22.61 46.72 40.75
CA ALA A 287 -22.05 45.45 41.18
C ALA A 287 -22.19 44.33 40.14
N PHE A 288 -22.98 44.58 39.10
CA PHE A 288 -23.39 43.62 38.06
C PHE A 288 -23.48 44.30 36.68
N ASP A 289 -22.32 44.86 36.23
CA ASP A 289 -22.18 45.72 35.04
C ASP A 289 -22.86 45.18 33.74
N TYR A 290 -23.44 43.99 33.75
CA TYR A 290 -23.97 43.31 32.55
C TYR A 290 -25.29 42.55 32.83
N ASP A 291 -26.04 42.84 33.91
CA ASP A 291 -27.20 42.04 34.28
C ASP A 291 -28.56 42.78 34.16
N GLY A 292 -28.57 44.04 33.80
CA GLY A 292 -29.80 44.84 33.59
C GLY A 292 -30.62 45.07 34.86
N THR A 293 -30.02 45.06 36.07
CA THR A 293 -30.72 45.27 37.35
C THR A 293 -30.14 46.40 38.19
#